data_1278918787810037b9f41bd3ae57626c
#
_entry.id   1278918787810037b9f41bd3ae57626c
#
_cell.length_a   1.000
_cell.length_b   1.000
_cell.length_c   1.000
_cell.angle_alpha   90.00
_cell.angle_beta   90.00
_cell.angle_gamma   90.00
#
_symmetry.space_group_name_H-M   'P 1'
#
loop_
_entity.id
_entity.type
_entity.pdbx_description
1 polymer ?
#
loop_
_entity_poly.entity_id
_entity_poly.type
_entity_poly.pdbx_seq_one_letter_code
_entity_poly.pdbx_strand_id
1 'polypeptide(L)'
;MMTLEKPKKRGRPAQLLQVAELHGFVEFLLEKDPRTELQNQVIDVLQADDFNFEMLSEAHQILVKEALKPYREHLKLQLLFDELSTKPKQTEYEAKFIELFQAYQNRELDLAETNILKTMCTRYYRFKAQQLQLKDLELYLSQIQKKDAREKRKAENQRKFELGGAVLGAFKDLGMDISESTPEQIRNRIKNVTKFHNNVLKSKV
;
A
#
# COMPACT_ATOMS: atom_id res chain seq x y z
N MET A 1 -33.90 -13.70 44.96
CA MET A 1 -32.95 -13.94 43.86
C MET A 1 -32.27 -12.63 43.55
N MET A 2 -31.02 -12.44 44.00
CA MET A 2 -30.21 -11.25 43.66
C MET A 2 -29.62 -11.42 42.29
N THR A 3 -30.02 -10.59 41.34
CA THR A 3 -29.39 -10.49 40.02
C THR A 3 -28.03 -9.84 40.17
N LEU A 4 -26.96 -10.60 40.02
CA LEU A 4 -25.58 -10.10 39.94
C LEU A 4 -25.46 -9.32 38.63
N GLU A 5 -25.50 -7.98 38.73
CA GLU A 5 -25.14 -7.12 37.60
C GLU A 5 -23.66 -7.38 37.22
N LYS A 6 -23.46 -7.80 35.97
CA LYS A 6 -22.12 -7.94 35.40
C LYS A 6 -21.39 -6.58 35.45
N PRO A 7 -20.15 -6.52 35.93
CA PRO A 7 -19.41 -5.27 35.97
C PRO A 7 -19.29 -4.69 34.56
N LYS A 8 -19.78 -3.45 34.35
CA LYS A 8 -19.63 -2.70 33.10
C LYS A 8 -18.15 -2.59 32.78
N LYS A 9 -17.72 -3.18 31.66
CA LYS A 9 -16.37 -2.99 31.14
C LYS A 9 -16.14 -1.49 31.00
N ARG A 10 -15.10 -0.94 31.66
CA ARG A 10 -14.63 0.43 31.49
C ARG A 10 -14.03 0.54 30.08
N GLY A 11 -14.88 0.74 29.09
CA GLY A 11 -14.49 1.12 27.74
C GLY A 11 -14.25 2.63 27.68
N ARG A 12 -13.42 3.06 26.75
CA ARG A 12 -13.30 4.46 26.35
C ARG A 12 -14.72 4.96 26.05
N PRO A 13 -15.15 6.14 26.56
CA PRO A 13 -16.50 6.65 26.26
C PRO A 13 -16.75 6.59 24.76
N ALA A 14 -17.93 6.12 24.37
CA ALA A 14 -18.32 6.06 22.98
C ALA A 14 -18.21 7.48 22.39
N GLN A 15 -17.40 7.64 21.36
CA GLN A 15 -17.26 8.90 20.70
C GLN A 15 -18.58 9.17 19.99
N LEU A 16 -19.31 10.19 20.42
CA LEU A 16 -20.56 10.62 19.79
C LEU A 16 -20.28 10.93 18.32
N LEU A 17 -21.05 10.31 17.43
CA LEU A 17 -20.96 10.57 16.01
C LEU A 17 -21.71 11.87 15.71
N GLN A 18 -20.99 12.86 15.20
CA GLN A 18 -21.58 14.14 14.83
C GLN A 18 -22.20 14.04 13.43
N VAL A 19 -23.32 14.72 13.24
CA VAL A 19 -24.03 14.79 11.94
C VAL A 19 -23.08 15.22 10.81
N ALA A 20 -22.22 16.21 11.06
CA ALA A 20 -21.22 16.67 10.07
C ALA A 20 -20.21 15.55 9.69
N GLU A 21 -19.81 14.68 10.62
CA GLU A 21 -18.94 13.53 10.33
C GLU A 21 -19.67 12.52 9.44
N LEU A 22 -20.96 12.30 9.66
CA LEU A 22 -21.75 11.36 8.87
C LEU A 22 -22.02 11.90 7.46
N HIS A 23 -22.25 13.19 7.29
CA HIS A 23 -22.34 13.81 5.96
C HIS A 23 -21.06 13.66 5.17
N GLY A 24 -19.91 14.05 5.74
CA GLY A 24 -18.60 13.86 5.06
C GLY A 24 -18.27 12.40 4.78
N PHE A 25 -18.74 11.48 5.64
CA PHE A 25 -18.60 10.04 5.39
C PHE A 25 -19.43 9.57 4.19
N VAL A 26 -20.67 10.03 4.05
CA VAL A 26 -21.51 9.70 2.90
C VAL A 26 -20.91 10.29 1.61
N GLU A 27 -20.44 11.53 1.63
CA GLU A 27 -19.72 12.13 0.51
C GLU A 27 -18.52 11.28 0.08
N PHE A 28 -17.67 10.87 1.04
CA PHE A 28 -16.54 9.97 0.79
C PHE A 28 -16.96 8.63 0.18
N LEU A 29 -18.13 8.07 0.56
CA LEU A 29 -18.64 6.85 -0.04
C LEU A 29 -19.16 7.09 -1.46
N LEU A 30 -19.77 8.25 -1.71
CA LEU A 30 -20.30 8.62 -3.02
C LEU A 30 -19.21 8.83 -4.07
N GLU A 31 -18.00 9.24 -3.66
CA GLU A 31 -16.83 9.36 -4.53
C GLU A 31 -16.24 8.02 -4.98
N LYS A 32 -16.63 6.91 -4.32
CA LYS A 32 -16.15 5.57 -4.71
C LYS A 32 -16.93 5.02 -5.88
N ASP A 33 -16.20 4.53 -6.87
CA ASP A 33 -16.75 3.80 -8.02
C ASP A 33 -15.82 2.62 -8.37
N PRO A 34 -16.30 1.36 -8.38
CA PRO A 34 -17.62 0.92 -7.93
C PRO A 34 -17.77 0.88 -6.40
N ARG A 35 -18.98 1.13 -5.91
CA ARG A 35 -19.34 0.93 -4.51
C ARG A 35 -19.77 -0.50 -4.23
N THR A 36 -19.45 -0.98 -3.04
CA THR A 36 -19.94 -2.27 -2.57
C THR A 36 -21.41 -2.16 -2.13
N GLU A 37 -22.11 -3.29 -2.13
CA GLU A 37 -23.51 -3.35 -1.67
C GLU A 37 -23.68 -2.85 -0.23
N LEU A 38 -22.73 -3.20 0.65
CA LEU A 38 -22.67 -2.72 2.03
C LEU A 38 -22.53 -1.19 2.11
N GLN A 39 -21.75 -0.58 1.22
CA GLN A 39 -21.59 0.88 1.18
C GLN A 39 -22.88 1.57 0.75
N ASN A 40 -23.58 1.02 -0.25
CA ASN A 40 -24.89 1.54 -0.67
C ASN A 40 -25.90 1.41 0.46
N GLN A 41 -25.98 0.27 1.14
CA GLN A 41 -26.85 0.07 2.28
C GLN A 41 -26.60 1.07 3.41
N VAL A 42 -25.34 1.39 3.70
CA VAL A 42 -24.99 2.39 4.70
C VAL A 42 -25.46 3.79 4.32
N ILE A 43 -25.34 4.15 3.04
CA ILE A 43 -25.83 5.43 2.52
C ILE A 43 -27.34 5.53 2.69
N ASP A 44 -28.06 4.50 2.24
CA ASP A 44 -29.52 4.45 2.31
C ASP A 44 -30.03 4.57 3.75
N VAL A 45 -29.40 3.83 4.68
CA VAL A 45 -29.75 3.85 6.11
C VAL A 45 -29.52 5.23 6.73
N LEU A 46 -28.39 5.87 6.42
CA LEU A 46 -28.08 7.20 6.97
C LEU A 46 -28.97 8.30 6.39
N GLN A 47 -29.34 8.21 5.13
CA GLN A 47 -30.24 9.17 4.49
C GLN A 47 -31.69 9.00 4.95
N ALA A 48 -32.14 7.77 5.18
CA ALA A 48 -33.50 7.48 5.64
C ALA A 48 -33.80 8.06 7.03
N ASP A 49 -32.81 8.07 7.94
CA ASP A 49 -32.93 8.58 9.30
C ASP A 49 -32.34 9.99 9.49
N ASP A 50 -32.20 10.74 8.41
CA ASP A 50 -31.72 12.14 8.39
C ASP A 50 -30.40 12.32 9.16
N PHE A 51 -29.47 11.36 8.99
CA PHE A 51 -28.16 11.31 9.66
C PHE A 51 -28.23 11.28 11.20
N ASN A 52 -29.36 10.87 11.75
CA ASN A 52 -29.51 10.73 13.20
C ASN A 52 -29.08 9.33 13.66
N PHE A 53 -27.79 9.22 14.02
CA PHE A 53 -27.20 7.94 14.40
C PHE A 53 -27.89 7.25 15.60
N GLU A 54 -28.44 8.03 16.54
CA GLU A 54 -29.06 7.50 17.74
C GLU A 54 -30.44 6.85 17.47
N MET A 55 -31.11 7.25 16.40
CA MET A 55 -32.39 6.67 15.97
C MET A 55 -32.22 5.36 15.19
N LEU A 56 -31.02 5.05 14.72
CA LEU A 56 -30.74 3.81 14.00
C LEU A 56 -30.91 2.57 14.89
N SER A 57 -31.39 1.49 14.31
CA SER A 57 -31.41 0.18 14.99
C SER A 57 -29.98 -0.22 15.41
N GLU A 58 -29.86 -1.04 16.44
CA GLU A 58 -28.58 -1.50 16.98
C GLU A 58 -27.71 -2.18 15.87
N ALA A 59 -28.35 -2.97 15.00
CA ALA A 59 -27.69 -3.60 13.85
C ALA A 59 -27.14 -2.55 12.87
N HIS A 60 -27.92 -1.51 12.53
CA HIS A 60 -27.49 -0.44 11.65
C HIS A 60 -26.38 0.41 12.27
N GLN A 61 -26.43 0.66 13.60
CA GLN A 61 -25.34 1.36 14.28
C GLN A 61 -24.02 0.62 14.21
N ILE A 62 -24.01 -0.72 14.32
CA ILE A 62 -22.82 -1.55 14.19
C ILE A 62 -22.29 -1.46 12.75
N LEU A 63 -23.16 -1.60 11.77
CA LEU A 63 -22.83 -1.55 10.34
C LEU A 63 -22.20 -0.19 9.98
N VAL A 64 -22.80 0.92 10.40
CA VAL A 64 -22.25 2.27 10.17
C VAL A 64 -20.90 2.44 10.86
N LYS A 65 -20.72 2.01 12.12
CA LYS A 65 -19.45 2.09 12.85
C LYS A 65 -18.32 1.30 12.17
N GLU A 66 -18.63 0.16 11.58
CA GLU A 66 -17.63 -0.64 10.85
C GLU A 66 -17.25 0.03 9.53
N ALA A 67 -18.22 0.49 8.77
CA ALA A 67 -18.01 1.17 7.50
C ALA A 67 -17.30 2.54 7.68
N LEU A 68 -17.42 3.18 8.84
CA LEU A 68 -16.77 4.45 9.17
C LEU A 68 -15.26 4.35 9.42
N LYS A 69 -14.74 3.15 9.76
CA LYS A 69 -13.31 2.96 10.07
C LYS A 69 -12.38 3.40 8.92
N PRO A 70 -12.60 2.95 7.66
CA PRO A 70 -11.76 3.39 6.53
C PRO A 70 -11.83 4.91 6.28
N TYR A 71 -12.98 5.53 6.47
CA TYR A 71 -13.14 6.98 6.35
C TYR A 71 -12.32 7.74 7.40
N ARG A 72 -12.40 7.32 8.65
CA ARG A 72 -11.58 7.91 9.72
C ARG A 72 -10.08 7.73 9.53
N GLU A 73 -9.68 6.60 8.94
CA GLU A 73 -8.29 6.40 8.54
C GLU A 73 -7.89 7.37 7.43
N HIS A 74 -8.73 7.52 6.41
CA HIS A 74 -8.51 8.48 5.32
C HIS A 74 -8.39 9.91 5.84
N LEU A 75 -9.32 10.36 6.71
CA LEU A 75 -9.25 11.69 7.32
C LEU A 75 -7.94 11.93 8.09
N LYS A 76 -7.44 10.94 8.82
CA LYS A 76 -6.16 11.06 9.53
C LYS A 76 -4.99 11.24 8.57
N LEU A 77 -5.00 10.53 7.46
CA LEU A 77 -3.98 10.66 6.41
C LEU A 77 -4.04 12.04 5.77
N GLN A 78 -5.25 12.51 5.44
CA GLN A 78 -5.49 13.83 4.86
C GLN A 78 -5.02 14.95 5.80
N LEU A 79 -5.43 14.91 7.06
CA LEU A 79 -5.02 15.92 8.05
C LEU A 79 -3.50 15.99 8.21
N LEU A 80 -2.83 14.85 8.20
CA LEU A 80 -1.37 14.82 8.26
C LEU A 80 -0.75 15.38 6.98
N PHE A 81 -1.28 15.03 5.82
CA PHE A 81 -0.82 15.56 4.54
C PHE A 81 -0.95 17.08 4.49
N ASP A 82 -2.09 17.63 4.89
CA ASP A 82 -2.34 19.08 4.93
C ASP A 82 -1.35 19.77 5.88
N GLU A 83 -1.12 19.19 7.06
CA GLU A 83 -0.15 19.71 8.02
C GLU A 83 1.28 19.71 7.45
N LEU A 84 1.70 18.62 6.81
CA LEU A 84 3.07 18.48 6.28
C LEU A 84 3.30 19.31 5.03
N SER A 85 2.30 19.47 4.18
CA SER A 85 2.37 20.26 2.95
C SER A 85 2.55 21.75 3.21
N THR A 86 2.08 22.24 4.36
CA THR A 86 2.25 23.65 4.75
C THR A 86 3.63 23.96 5.35
N LYS A 87 4.46 22.97 5.65
CA LYS A 87 5.78 23.16 6.24
C LYS A 87 6.77 23.70 5.20
N PRO A 88 7.54 24.76 5.54
CA PRO A 88 8.51 25.34 4.63
C PRO A 88 9.73 24.43 4.36
N LYS A 89 10.03 23.52 5.29
CA LYS A 89 11.12 22.55 5.15
C LYS A 89 10.66 21.21 5.70
N GLN A 90 10.65 20.21 4.84
CA GLN A 90 10.26 18.84 5.13
C GLN A 90 11.49 17.97 5.39
N THR A 91 11.37 17.02 6.30
CA THR A 91 12.34 15.93 6.45
C THR A 91 12.14 14.88 5.36
N GLU A 92 13.11 13.98 5.15
CA GLU A 92 12.95 12.87 4.20
C GLU A 92 11.75 11.98 4.52
N TYR A 93 11.45 11.79 5.80
CA TYR A 93 10.27 11.04 6.23
C TYR A 93 8.97 11.72 5.82
N GLU A 94 8.87 13.02 6.03
CA GLU A 94 7.69 13.83 5.68
C GLU A 94 7.51 13.92 4.16
N ALA A 95 8.59 14.11 3.42
CA ALA A 95 8.56 14.10 1.95
C ALA A 95 8.09 12.73 1.40
N LYS A 96 8.59 11.62 1.97
CA LYS A 96 8.14 10.28 1.57
C LYS A 96 6.67 10.02 1.91
N PHE A 97 6.18 10.53 3.03
CA PHE A 97 4.77 10.45 3.38
C PHE A 97 3.90 11.21 2.37
N ILE A 98 4.30 12.42 1.99
CA ILE A 98 3.59 13.24 0.99
C ILE A 98 3.53 12.54 -0.36
N GLU A 99 4.65 12.01 -0.84
CA GLU A 99 4.72 11.22 -2.08
C GLU A 99 3.74 10.05 -2.07
N LEU A 100 3.78 9.23 -1.01
CA LEU A 100 2.88 8.09 -0.88
C LEU A 100 1.42 8.50 -0.76
N PHE A 101 1.12 9.61 -0.08
CA PHE A 101 -0.25 10.07 0.04
C PHE A 101 -0.80 10.59 -1.30
N GLN A 102 -0.01 11.27 -2.13
CA GLN A 102 -0.40 11.67 -3.48
C GLN A 102 -0.69 10.46 -4.38
N ALA A 103 0.18 9.44 -4.34
CA ALA A 103 -0.06 8.19 -5.05
C ALA A 103 -1.32 7.45 -4.53
N TYR A 104 -1.60 7.53 -3.22
CA TYR A 104 -2.84 7.00 -2.61
C TYR A 104 -4.08 7.70 -3.15
N GLN A 105 -4.06 9.04 -3.28
CA GLN A 105 -5.17 9.80 -3.87
C GLN A 105 -5.40 9.43 -5.33
N ASN A 106 -4.33 9.20 -6.09
CA ASN A 106 -4.39 8.77 -7.48
C ASN A 106 -4.76 7.28 -7.66
N ARG A 107 -4.96 6.51 -6.56
CA ARG A 107 -5.23 5.06 -6.57
C ARG A 107 -4.10 4.23 -7.21
N GLU A 108 -2.87 4.70 -7.11
CA GLU A 108 -1.69 4.04 -7.67
C GLU A 108 -1.00 3.09 -6.68
N LEU A 109 -1.35 3.14 -5.38
CA LEU A 109 -0.75 2.31 -4.36
C LEU A 109 -1.33 0.90 -4.32
N ASP A 110 -0.45 -0.07 -4.13
CA ASP A 110 -0.86 -1.42 -3.76
C ASP A 110 -1.23 -1.52 -2.27
N LEU A 111 -1.70 -2.72 -1.85
CA LEU A 111 -2.10 -2.97 -0.47
C LEU A 111 -0.93 -2.83 0.52
N ALA A 112 0.29 -3.23 0.12
CA ALA A 112 1.47 -3.16 0.97
C ALA A 112 1.91 -1.71 1.18
N GLU A 113 1.92 -0.92 0.13
CA GLU A 113 2.25 0.51 0.16
C GLU A 113 1.21 1.31 0.95
N THR A 114 -0.07 0.98 0.78
CA THR A 114 -1.15 1.57 1.59
C THR A 114 -0.95 1.29 3.09
N ASN A 115 -0.53 0.08 3.46
CA ASN A 115 -0.22 -0.26 4.84
C ASN A 115 1.03 0.47 5.36
N ILE A 116 2.03 0.70 4.52
CA ILE A 116 3.20 1.52 4.84
C ILE A 116 2.76 2.95 5.15
N LEU A 117 1.96 3.57 4.28
CA LEU A 117 1.43 4.92 4.47
C LEU A 117 0.67 5.05 5.80
N LYS A 118 -0.25 4.13 6.11
CA LYS A 118 -0.98 4.09 7.39
C LYS A 118 -0.05 3.95 8.60
N THR A 119 0.97 3.13 8.47
CA THR A 119 1.97 2.93 9.53
C THR A 119 2.81 4.18 9.73
N MET A 120 3.22 4.87 8.66
CA MET A 120 3.93 6.14 8.73
C MET A 120 3.09 7.19 9.46
N CYS A 121 1.82 7.34 9.10
CA CYS A 121 0.89 8.24 9.78
C CYS A 121 0.82 7.96 11.28
N THR A 122 0.61 6.70 11.66
CA THR A 122 0.52 6.27 13.06
C THR A 122 1.80 6.57 13.84
N ARG A 123 2.97 6.31 13.25
CA ARG A 123 4.27 6.58 13.87
C ARG A 123 4.52 8.07 14.02
N TYR A 124 4.16 8.87 13.04
CA TYR A 124 4.30 10.32 13.11
C TYR A 124 3.48 10.93 14.25
N TYR A 125 2.20 10.51 14.40
CA TYR A 125 1.37 10.97 15.52
C TYR A 125 1.88 10.49 16.88
N ARG A 126 2.44 9.29 16.97
CA ARG A 126 3.10 8.82 18.20
C ARG A 126 4.34 9.64 18.53
N PHE A 127 5.17 9.90 17.53
CA PHE A 127 6.33 10.78 17.67
C PHE A 127 5.91 12.16 18.21
N LYS A 128 4.90 12.78 17.60
CA LYS A 128 4.38 14.08 18.01
C LYS A 128 3.81 14.07 19.44
N ALA A 129 3.08 13.01 19.82
CA ALA A 129 2.44 12.88 21.13
C ALA A 129 3.42 12.57 22.26
N GLN A 130 4.51 11.85 22.00
CA GLN A 130 5.43 11.34 23.01
C GLN A 130 6.77 12.07 23.03
N GLN A 131 6.95 13.11 22.19
CA GLN A 131 8.24 13.78 21.97
C GLN A 131 9.38 12.76 21.68
N LEU A 132 9.02 11.67 20.98
CA LEU A 132 9.98 10.63 20.61
C LEU A 132 11.10 11.22 19.74
N GLN A 133 12.29 10.59 19.82
CA GLN A 133 13.44 11.07 19.07
C GLN A 133 13.22 10.86 17.57
N LEU A 134 13.66 11.83 16.75
CA LEU A 134 13.62 11.78 15.27
C LEU A 134 14.19 10.46 14.71
N LYS A 135 15.17 9.88 15.42
CA LYS A 135 15.82 8.60 15.09
C LYS A 135 14.86 7.43 14.83
N ASP A 136 13.70 7.38 15.51
CA ASP A 136 12.74 6.27 15.30
C ASP A 136 12.04 6.36 13.94
N LEU A 137 11.75 7.57 13.47
CA LEU A 137 11.18 7.80 12.15
C LEU A 137 12.19 7.50 11.03
N GLU A 138 13.44 7.96 11.20
CA GLU A 138 14.54 7.70 10.29
C GLU A 138 14.88 6.21 10.21
N LEU A 139 14.86 5.51 11.36
CA LEU A 139 15.07 4.07 11.40
C LEU A 139 13.99 3.31 10.61
N TYR A 140 12.73 3.72 10.77
CA TYR A 140 11.63 3.10 10.02
C TYR A 140 11.74 3.37 8.51
N LEU A 141 12.06 4.59 8.11
CA LEU A 141 12.31 4.93 6.71
C LEU A 141 13.44 4.07 6.12
N SER A 142 14.56 3.92 6.85
CA SER A 142 15.66 3.05 6.46
C SER A 142 15.23 1.58 6.28
N GLN A 143 14.30 1.09 7.11
CA GLN A 143 13.76 -0.28 6.96
C GLN A 143 12.94 -0.44 5.69
N ILE A 144 12.10 0.56 5.34
CA ILE A 144 11.33 0.57 4.10
C ILE A 144 12.29 0.53 2.91
N GLN A 145 13.26 1.45 2.86
CA GLN A 145 14.23 1.54 1.77
C GLN A 145 15.04 0.24 1.58
N LYS A 146 15.42 -0.44 2.68
CA LYS A 146 16.11 -1.73 2.62
C LYS A 146 15.21 -2.83 2.06
N LYS A 147 13.92 -2.82 2.39
CA LYS A 147 12.94 -3.78 1.87
C LYS A 147 12.79 -3.60 0.37
N ASP A 148 12.55 -2.37 -0.09
CA ASP A 148 12.39 -2.04 -1.51
C ASP A 148 13.64 -2.42 -2.33
N ALA A 149 14.83 -2.12 -1.81
CA ALA A 149 16.10 -2.51 -2.45
C ALA A 149 16.25 -4.04 -2.53
N ARG A 150 15.80 -4.78 -1.51
CA ARG A 150 15.82 -6.25 -1.50
C ARG A 150 14.86 -6.83 -2.53
N GLU A 151 13.65 -6.28 -2.63
CA GLU A 151 12.66 -6.72 -3.61
C GLU A 151 13.10 -6.44 -5.04
N LYS A 152 13.64 -5.25 -5.32
CA LYS A 152 14.24 -4.93 -6.62
C LYS A 152 15.36 -5.91 -7.00
N ARG A 153 16.28 -6.21 -6.07
CA ARG A 153 17.34 -7.21 -6.29
C ARG A 153 16.78 -8.61 -6.55
N LYS A 154 15.71 -8.99 -5.81
CA LYS A 154 15.06 -10.29 -6.01
C LYS A 154 14.43 -10.38 -7.39
N ALA A 155 13.69 -9.36 -7.82
CA ALA A 155 13.09 -9.31 -9.16
C ALA A 155 14.15 -9.32 -10.27
N GLU A 156 15.24 -8.57 -10.11
CA GLU A 156 16.36 -8.58 -11.06
C GLU A 156 17.05 -9.94 -11.15
N ASN A 157 17.28 -10.61 -10.02
CA ASN A 157 17.86 -11.93 -9.98
C ASN A 157 16.92 -12.96 -10.62
N GLN A 158 15.62 -12.90 -10.32
CA GLN A 158 14.64 -13.77 -10.96
C GLN A 158 14.65 -13.61 -12.47
N ARG A 159 14.65 -12.37 -12.98
CA ARG A 159 14.78 -12.10 -14.42
C ARG A 159 16.08 -12.66 -15.01
N LYS A 160 17.21 -12.56 -14.29
CA LYS A 160 18.48 -13.15 -14.71
C LYS A 160 18.39 -14.67 -14.80
N PHE A 161 17.72 -15.33 -13.83
CA PHE A 161 17.50 -16.77 -13.85
C PHE A 161 16.58 -17.19 -15.01
N GLU A 162 15.51 -16.49 -15.27
CA GLU A 162 14.59 -16.75 -16.39
C GLU A 162 15.32 -16.62 -17.73
N LEU A 163 16.09 -15.55 -17.92
CA LEU A 163 16.90 -15.38 -19.13
C LEU A 163 17.97 -16.46 -19.25
N GLY A 164 18.63 -16.82 -18.15
CA GLY A 164 19.58 -17.93 -18.13
C GLY A 164 18.93 -19.25 -18.51
N GLY A 165 17.77 -19.55 -17.95
CA GLY A 165 16.98 -20.74 -18.29
C GLY A 165 16.58 -20.81 -19.77
N ALA A 166 16.13 -19.68 -20.32
CA ALA A 166 15.79 -19.59 -21.75
C ALA A 166 17.01 -19.86 -22.65
N VAL A 167 18.18 -19.32 -22.31
CA VAL A 167 19.42 -19.56 -23.05
C VAL A 167 19.84 -21.04 -22.98
N LEU A 168 19.78 -21.63 -21.77
CA LEU A 168 20.11 -23.06 -21.59
C LEU A 168 19.11 -23.96 -22.33
N GLY A 169 17.81 -23.62 -22.33
CA GLY A 169 16.79 -24.30 -23.11
C GLY A 169 17.10 -24.28 -24.62
N ALA A 170 17.42 -23.11 -25.16
CA ALA A 170 17.76 -22.95 -26.56
C ALA A 170 19.00 -23.81 -26.98
N PHE A 171 20.02 -23.91 -26.15
CA PHE A 171 21.16 -24.78 -26.40
C PHE A 171 20.75 -26.25 -26.40
N LYS A 172 19.89 -26.67 -25.49
CA LYS A 172 19.36 -28.04 -25.43
C LYS A 172 18.54 -28.39 -26.69
N ASP A 173 17.69 -27.46 -27.13
CA ASP A 173 16.87 -27.64 -28.35
C ASP A 173 17.74 -27.77 -29.61
N LEU A 174 18.91 -27.12 -29.61
CA LEU A 174 19.91 -27.25 -30.67
C LEU A 174 20.79 -28.50 -30.53
N GLY A 175 20.52 -29.40 -29.59
CA GLY A 175 21.29 -30.61 -29.33
C GLY A 175 22.69 -30.37 -28.76
N MET A 176 22.96 -29.19 -28.20
CA MET A 176 24.25 -28.83 -27.62
C MET A 176 24.26 -29.20 -26.13
N ASP A 177 25.14 -30.11 -25.74
CA ASP A 177 25.41 -30.37 -24.33
C ASP A 177 26.31 -29.27 -23.76
N ILE A 178 25.78 -28.59 -22.74
CA ILE A 178 26.43 -27.49 -22.04
C ILE A 178 26.58 -27.74 -20.54
N SER A 179 26.26 -28.96 -20.07
CA SER A 179 26.24 -29.31 -18.64
C SER A 179 27.57 -29.03 -17.95
N GLU A 180 28.69 -29.22 -18.66
CA GLU A 180 30.05 -28.95 -18.14
C GLU A 180 30.63 -27.60 -18.59
N SER A 181 29.86 -26.78 -19.31
CA SER A 181 30.34 -25.52 -19.85
C SER A 181 30.37 -24.42 -18.80
N THR A 182 31.47 -23.69 -18.71
CA THR A 182 31.57 -22.51 -17.83
C THR A 182 30.75 -21.33 -18.40
N PRO A 183 30.32 -20.38 -17.56
CA PRO A 183 29.60 -19.18 -18.00
C PRO A 183 30.36 -18.38 -19.09
N GLU A 184 31.70 -18.38 -19.05
CA GLU A 184 32.54 -17.71 -20.05
C GLU A 184 32.50 -18.43 -21.39
N GLN A 185 32.54 -19.75 -21.38
CA GLN A 185 32.44 -20.56 -22.61
C GLN A 185 31.07 -20.36 -23.28
N ILE A 186 30.00 -20.34 -22.49
CA ILE A 186 28.63 -20.04 -22.98
C ILE A 186 28.59 -18.64 -23.60
N ARG A 187 29.10 -17.63 -22.88
CA ARG A 187 29.19 -16.26 -23.40
C ARG A 187 29.92 -16.15 -24.72
N ASN A 188 31.06 -16.84 -24.84
CA ASN A 188 31.88 -16.82 -26.07
C ASN A 188 31.17 -17.53 -27.22
N ARG A 189 30.47 -18.62 -26.97
CA ARG A 189 29.66 -19.31 -27.99
C ARG A 189 28.54 -18.36 -28.50
N ILE A 190 27.81 -17.70 -27.62
CA ILE A 190 26.75 -16.73 -28.01
C ILE A 190 27.37 -15.61 -28.86
N LYS A 191 28.48 -15.01 -28.41
CA LYS A 191 29.15 -13.94 -29.17
C LYS A 191 29.60 -14.42 -30.59
N ASN A 192 30.12 -15.62 -30.69
CA ASN A 192 30.60 -16.16 -31.98
C ASN A 192 29.41 -16.42 -32.92
N VAL A 193 28.32 -17.00 -32.45
CA VAL A 193 27.11 -17.22 -33.25
C VAL A 193 26.53 -15.89 -33.74
N THR A 194 26.45 -14.89 -32.86
CA THR A 194 25.92 -13.56 -33.20
C THR A 194 26.83 -12.87 -34.25
N LYS A 195 28.17 -12.96 -34.09
CA LYS A 195 29.11 -12.41 -35.06
C LYS A 195 28.98 -13.09 -36.42
N PHE A 196 28.88 -14.42 -36.43
CA PHE A 196 28.71 -15.19 -37.67
C PHE A 196 27.43 -14.80 -38.38
N HIS A 197 26.30 -14.74 -37.64
CA HIS A 197 25.02 -14.33 -38.19
C HIS A 197 25.06 -12.92 -38.81
N ASN A 198 25.66 -11.96 -38.11
CA ASN A 198 25.80 -10.58 -38.58
C ASN A 198 26.70 -10.51 -39.85
N ASN A 199 27.74 -11.34 -39.94
CA ASN A 199 28.59 -11.40 -41.12
C ASN A 199 27.85 -11.99 -42.33
N VAL A 200 27.04 -13.05 -42.11
CA VAL A 200 26.21 -13.65 -43.16
C VAL A 200 25.17 -12.67 -43.68
N LEU A 201 24.54 -11.88 -42.78
CA LEU A 201 23.58 -10.84 -43.20
C LEU A 201 24.24 -9.75 -44.04
N LYS A 202 25.46 -9.32 -43.67
CA LYS A 202 26.22 -8.31 -44.40
C LYS A 202 26.74 -8.79 -45.78
N SER A 203 26.95 -10.10 -45.94
CA SER A 203 27.41 -10.68 -47.21
C SER A 203 26.28 -10.93 -48.22
N LYS A 204 25.00 -10.76 -47.80
CA LYS A 204 23.83 -10.92 -48.67
C LYS A 204 23.27 -9.58 -49.18
N VAL A 205 23.90 -8.47 -48.80
CA VAL A 205 23.63 -7.12 -49.28
C VAL A 205 24.77 -6.71 -50.23
#